data_54e6074bd61ee49c840965899a1a375d
#
_entry.id   54e6074bd61ee49c840965899a1a375d
#
_cell.length_a   1.000
_cell.length_b   1.000
_cell.length_c   1.000
_cell.angle_alpha   90.00
_cell.angle_beta   90.00
_cell.angle_gamma   90.00
#
_symmetry.space_group_name_H-M   'P 1'
#
loop_
_entity.id
_entity.type
_entity.pdbx_description
1 polymer ?
#
loop_
_entity_poly.entity_id
_entity_poly.type
_entity_poly.pdbx_seq_one_letter_code
_entity_poly.pdbx_strand_id
1 'polypeptide(L)'
;MVKKKKKPVQKRKSKSNPRILFLLSGFLIVFAFLYPITTDTLKKNSYSHKLKNFYTMMSTTLEKLENEYGLYTTRWNYDKTPVDFFFDYLSNNVKYKNLEEFDSIPYITFDDGSLLYIEKSGCMDFVYDVNGKVFPNIEGKDRYRFVMCPAKIAREQRLKSFDVYNSLGEPLRSRTQILEKCEENASYCSALLRFDGWQYSKDYPHKL
;
A
#
# COMPACT_ATOMS: atom_id res chain seq x y z
N MET A 1 12.83 -79.89 -1.67
CA MET A 1 12.48 -78.48 -1.41
C MET A 1 13.60 -77.84 -0.59
N VAL A 2 14.44 -77.00 -1.22
CA VAL A 2 15.53 -76.29 -0.57
C VAL A 2 15.13 -74.92 -0.16
N LYS A 3 14.98 -74.58 1.13
CA LYS A 3 14.66 -73.28 1.66
C LYS A 3 15.90 -72.39 1.57
N LYS A 4 15.87 -71.32 0.64
CA LYS A 4 16.87 -70.26 0.57
C LYS A 4 16.68 -69.29 1.78
N LYS A 5 17.65 -69.31 2.71
CA LYS A 5 17.71 -68.26 3.77
C LYS A 5 18.11 -66.94 3.18
N LYS A 6 17.22 -65.91 3.31
CA LYS A 6 17.51 -64.52 2.98
C LYS A 6 18.51 -63.93 4.01
N LYS A 7 19.63 -63.41 3.55
CA LYS A 7 20.60 -62.68 4.40
C LYS A 7 19.98 -61.32 4.83
N PRO A 8 20.18 -60.88 6.09
CA PRO A 8 19.69 -59.60 6.57
C PRO A 8 20.44 -58.47 5.88
N VAL A 9 19.66 -57.48 5.38
CA VAL A 9 20.19 -56.23 4.79
C VAL A 9 20.77 -55.39 5.93
N GLN A 10 22.06 -55.23 5.94
CA GLN A 10 22.79 -54.40 6.92
C GLN A 10 22.57 -52.92 6.57
N LYS A 11 21.73 -52.19 7.35
CA LYS A 11 21.55 -50.77 7.25
C LYS A 11 22.87 -50.07 7.58
N ARG A 12 23.50 -49.50 6.54
CA ARG A 12 24.68 -48.64 6.67
C ARG A 12 24.28 -47.39 7.45
N LYS A 13 24.66 -47.26 8.71
CA LYS A 13 24.54 -46.01 9.48
C LYS A 13 25.50 -45.00 8.86
N SER A 14 24.95 -43.98 8.18
CA SER A 14 25.71 -42.82 7.70
C SER A 14 26.23 -42.09 8.95
N LYS A 15 27.54 -42.10 9.18
CA LYS A 15 28.18 -41.24 10.19
C LYS A 15 28.20 -39.82 9.62
N SER A 16 27.30 -38.97 10.10
CA SER A 16 27.36 -37.55 9.80
C SER A 16 28.66 -36.97 10.37
N ASN A 17 29.41 -36.28 9.50
CA ASN A 17 30.67 -35.65 9.91
C ASN A 17 30.33 -34.45 10.84
N PRO A 18 30.76 -34.40 12.11
CA PRO A 18 30.40 -33.37 13.06
C PRO A 18 30.78 -31.96 12.56
N ARG A 19 31.84 -31.81 11.76
CA ARG A 19 32.25 -30.53 11.16
C ARG A 19 31.22 -30.02 10.17
N ILE A 20 30.57 -30.87 9.39
CA ILE A 20 29.49 -30.48 8.44
C ILE A 20 28.26 -30.04 9.23
N LEU A 21 27.95 -30.73 10.34
CA LEU A 21 26.81 -30.35 11.19
C LEU A 21 27.00 -28.98 11.83
N PHE A 22 28.21 -28.65 12.31
CA PHE A 22 28.55 -27.34 12.86
C PHE A 22 28.47 -26.21 11.80
N LEU A 23 28.94 -26.45 10.58
CA LEU A 23 28.84 -25.49 9.49
C LEU A 23 27.40 -25.25 9.08
N LEU A 24 26.58 -26.30 9.00
CA LEU A 24 25.15 -26.17 8.68
C LEU A 24 24.37 -25.43 9.78
N SER A 25 24.68 -25.70 11.07
CA SER A 25 24.03 -25.00 12.18
C SER A 25 24.41 -23.53 12.21
N GLY A 26 25.68 -23.18 11.97
CA GLY A 26 26.11 -21.77 11.85
C GLY A 26 25.43 -21.03 10.70
N PHE A 27 25.31 -21.69 9.53
CA PHE A 27 24.61 -21.11 8.37
C PHE A 27 23.12 -20.89 8.65
N LEU A 28 22.42 -21.83 9.30
CA LEU A 28 21.01 -21.69 9.66
C LEU A 28 20.77 -20.53 10.64
N ILE A 29 21.69 -20.35 11.62
CA ILE A 29 21.60 -19.25 12.59
C ILE A 29 21.74 -17.90 11.86
N VAL A 30 22.77 -17.74 11.03
CA VAL A 30 22.99 -16.51 10.25
C VAL A 30 21.81 -16.22 9.34
N PHE A 31 21.28 -17.26 8.66
CA PHE A 31 20.11 -17.11 7.79
C PHE A 31 18.86 -16.69 8.57
N ALA A 32 18.63 -17.26 9.76
CA ALA A 32 17.51 -16.92 10.61
C ALA A 32 17.53 -15.46 11.08
N PHE A 33 18.71 -14.86 11.26
CA PHE A 33 18.85 -13.45 11.61
C PHE A 33 18.76 -12.50 10.41
N LEU A 34 19.29 -12.89 9.26
CA LEU A 34 19.30 -12.03 8.07
C LEU A 34 17.97 -12.06 7.32
N TYR A 35 17.26 -13.18 7.34
CA TYR A 35 16.00 -13.35 6.61
C TYR A 35 14.93 -12.30 6.96
N PRO A 36 14.58 -12.03 8.24
CA PRO A 36 13.57 -11.03 8.57
C PRO A 36 13.98 -9.61 8.17
N ILE A 37 15.27 -9.27 8.27
CA ILE A 37 15.78 -7.93 7.89
C ILE A 37 15.65 -7.70 6.39
N THR A 38 15.99 -8.69 5.58
CA THR A 38 15.91 -8.60 4.12
C THR A 38 14.47 -8.55 3.65
N THR A 39 13.57 -9.34 4.23
CA THR A 39 12.14 -9.34 3.87
C THR A 39 11.44 -8.05 4.22
N ASP A 40 11.71 -7.44 5.37
CA ASP A 40 11.16 -6.15 5.76
C ASP A 40 11.62 -5.03 4.80
N THR A 41 12.91 -5.00 4.46
CA THR A 41 13.45 -4.03 3.51
C THR A 41 12.84 -4.17 2.11
N LEU A 42 12.71 -5.40 1.61
CA LEU A 42 12.08 -5.67 0.32
C LEU A 42 10.61 -5.25 0.30
N LYS A 43 9.88 -5.53 1.37
CA LYS A 43 8.50 -5.14 1.55
C LYS A 43 8.35 -3.62 1.53
N LYS A 44 9.15 -2.89 2.32
CA LYS A 44 9.17 -1.42 2.36
C LYS A 44 9.46 -0.82 0.99
N ASN A 45 10.45 -1.33 0.28
CA ASN A 45 10.79 -0.87 -1.07
C ASN A 45 9.65 -1.11 -2.07
N SER A 46 9.02 -2.28 -2.02
CA SER A 46 7.87 -2.60 -2.86
C SER A 46 6.69 -1.66 -2.58
N TYR A 47 6.36 -1.43 -1.32
CA TYR A 47 5.27 -0.54 -0.93
C TYR A 47 5.54 0.92 -1.30
N SER A 48 6.77 1.40 -1.06
CA SER A 48 7.24 2.72 -1.51
C SER A 48 7.01 2.94 -3.00
N HIS A 49 7.41 1.98 -3.81
CA HIS A 49 7.25 2.05 -5.26
C HIS A 49 5.79 2.08 -5.69
N LYS A 50 4.95 1.21 -5.12
CA LYS A 50 3.51 1.17 -5.41
C LYS A 50 2.81 2.46 -5.01
N LEU A 51 3.09 3.01 -3.82
CA LEU A 51 2.52 4.27 -3.34
C LEU A 51 2.90 5.46 -4.22
N LYS A 52 4.19 5.56 -4.58
CA LYS A 52 4.66 6.60 -5.48
C LYS A 52 4.00 6.52 -6.85
N ASN A 53 3.91 5.32 -7.41
CA ASN A 53 3.28 5.10 -8.71
C ASN A 53 1.78 5.42 -8.67
N PHE A 54 1.08 4.96 -7.65
CA PHE A 54 -0.34 5.26 -7.45
C PHE A 54 -0.58 6.77 -7.36
N TYR A 55 0.14 7.47 -6.48
CA TYR A 55 0.01 8.91 -6.34
C TYR A 55 0.29 9.66 -7.65
N THR A 56 1.36 9.29 -8.35
CA THR A 56 1.72 9.90 -9.63
C THR A 56 0.64 9.66 -10.68
N MET A 57 0.19 8.41 -10.82
CA MET A 57 -0.88 8.02 -11.74
C MET A 57 -2.16 8.82 -11.49
N MET A 58 -2.63 8.84 -10.24
CA MET A 58 -3.86 9.53 -9.89
C MET A 58 -3.73 11.04 -10.05
N SER A 59 -2.62 11.65 -9.61
CA SER A 59 -2.38 13.08 -9.78
C SER A 59 -2.40 13.48 -11.24
N THR A 60 -1.72 12.75 -12.11
CA THR A 60 -1.68 13.04 -13.54
C THR A 60 -3.04 12.84 -14.21
N THR A 61 -3.75 11.76 -13.85
CA THR A 61 -5.09 11.48 -14.40
C THR A 61 -6.08 12.56 -14.00
N LEU A 62 -6.11 12.94 -12.75
CA LEU A 62 -7.06 13.93 -12.26
C LEU A 62 -6.73 15.35 -12.74
N GLU A 63 -5.44 15.70 -12.90
CA GLU A 63 -5.01 16.94 -13.52
C GLU A 63 -5.44 17.02 -15.00
N LYS A 64 -5.32 15.93 -15.74
CA LYS A 64 -5.84 15.83 -17.11
C LYS A 64 -7.35 16.05 -17.14
N LEU A 65 -8.11 15.39 -16.28
CA LEU A 65 -9.55 15.52 -16.20
C LEU A 65 -10.00 16.94 -15.79
N GLU A 66 -9.24 17.62 -14.94
CA GLU A 66 -9.47 19.02 -14.63
C GLU A 66 -9.30 19.92 -15.86
N ASN A 67 -8.19 19.72 -16.60
CA ASN A 67 -7.90 20.52 -17.80
C ASN A 67 -8.89 20.28 -18.94
N GLU A 68 -9.35 19.02 -19.11
CA GLU A 68 -10.28 18.68 -20.20
C GLU A 68 -11.74 18.99 -19.85
N TYR A 69 -12.15 18.81 -18.62
CA TYR A 69 -13.56 18.81 -18.21
C TYR A 69 -13.90 19.76 -17.07
N GLY A 70 -12.91 20.39 -16.44
CA GLY A 70 -13.13 21.23 -15.26
C GLY A 70 -13.69 20.42 -14.09
N LEU A 71 -13.15 19.24 -13.83
CA LEU A 71 -13.67 18.28 -12.86
C LEU A 71 -13.86 18.84 -11.45
N TYR A 72 -12.87 19.59 -10.95
CA TYR A 72 -12.93 20.16 -9.60
C TYR A 72 -13.72 21.47 -9.52
N THR A 73 -13.74 22.22 -10.60
CA THR A 73 -14.29 23.58 -10.64
C THR A 73 -15.73 23.65 -11.12
N THR A 74 -16.09 22.87 -12.14
CA THR A 74 -17.36 22.97 -12.82
C THR A 74 -18.21 21.71 -12.81
N ARG A 75 -17.57 20.53 -12.71
CA ARG A 75 -18.24 19.24 -12.82
C ARG A 75 -18.34 18.47 -11.52
N TRP A 76 -17.81 18.99 -10.43
CA TRP A 76 -17.97 18.36 -9.14
C TRP A 76 -19.44 18.32 -8.74
N ASN A 77 -19.95 17.09 -8.62
CA ASN A 77 -21.32 16.85 -8.16
C ASN A 77 -21.28 16.11 -6.83
N TYR A 78 -21.69 16.80 -5.78
CA TYR A 78 -21.76 16.24 -4.43
C TYR A 78 -22.78 15.10 -4.28
N ASP A 79 -23.76 15.01 -5.20
CA ASP A 79 -24.81 13.99 -5.13
C ASP A 79 -24.36 12.65 -5.75
N LYS A 80 -23.26 12.64 -6.50
CA LYS A 80 -22.73 11.41 -7.07
C LYS A 80 -22.22 10.47 -6.00
N THR A 81 -22.51 9.17 -6.18
CA THR A 81 -21.88 8.10 -5.40
C THR A 81 -20.41 7.93 -5.81
N PRO A 82 -19.57 7.32 -4.97
CA PRO A 82 -18.21 6.97 -5.38
C PRO A 82 -18.14 6.04 -6.60
N VAL A 83 -19.12 5.18 -6.78
CA VAL A 83 -19.26 4.30 -7.96
C VAL A 83 -19.53 5.12 -9.21
N ASP A 84 -20.52 6.03 -9.18
CA ASP A 84 -20.82 6.92 -10.30
C ASP A 84 -19.60 7.79 -10.65
N PHE A 85 -18.92 8.32 -9.64
CA PHE A 85 -17.69 9.08 -9.83
C PHE A 85 -16.62 8.26 -10.55
N PHE A 86 -16.42 7.02 -10.14
CA PHE A 86 -15.44 6.12 -10.77
C PHE A 86 -15.79 5.88 -12.24
N PHE A 87 -17.03 5.52 -12.54
CA PHE A 87 -17.45 5.22 -13.91
C PHE A 87 -17.39 6.46 -14.82
N ASP A 88 -17.82 7.61 -14.33
CA ASP A 88 -17.88 8.84 -15.14
C ASP A 88 -16.49 9.42 -15.47
N TYR A 89 -15.53 9.27 -14.55
CA TYR A 89 -14.26 9.99 -14.64
C TYR A 89 -13.02 9.09 -14.66
N LEU A 90 -13.01 7.98 -13.92
CA LEU A 90 -11.80 7.20 -13.75
C LEU A 90 -11.73 5.95 -14.61
N SER A 91 -12.85 5.28 -14.86
CA SER A 91 -12.90 3.96 -15.52
C SER A 91 -12.18 3.91 -16.88
N ASN A 92 -12.24 4.98 -17.66
CA ASN A 92 -11.59 5.09 -18.97
C ASN A 92 -10.16 5.70 -18.91
N ASN A 93 -9.76 6.22 -17.77
CA ASN A 93 -8.48 6.94 -17.60
C ASN A 93 -7.49 6.22 -16.69
N VAL A 94 -7.96 5.22 -15.93
CA VAL A 94 -7.14 4.42 -15.02
C VAL A 94 -7.19 2.96 -15.47
N LYS A 95 -6.02 2.36 -15.69
CA LYS A 95 -5.95 0.93 -16.04
C LYS A 95 -6.11 0.10 -14.77
N TYR A 96 -7.08 -0.80 -14.78
CA TYR A 96 -7.37 -1.72 -13.68
C TYR A 96 -7.66 -3.14 -14.19
N LYS A 97 -7.53 -4.13 -13.31
CA LYS A 97 -7.75 -5.55 -13.61
C LYS A 97 -9.19 -5.97 -13.36
N ASN A 98 -9.76 -5.53 -12.23
CA ASN A 98 -11.10 -5.92 -11.80
C ASN A 98 -11.75 -4.79 -11.00
N LEU A 99 -13.08 -4.71 -11.09
CA LEU A 99 -13.93 -3.82 -10.32
C LEU A 99 -15.02 -4.64 -9.65
N GLU A 100 -15.14 -4.49 -8.36
CA GLU A 100 -16.24 -5.00 -7.53
C GLU A 100 -16.95 -3.81 -6.91
N GLU A 101 -18.25 -3.91 -6.71
CA GLU A 101 -19.05 -2.91 -6.02
C GLU A 101 -19.65 -3.51 -4.76
N PHE A 102 -19.55 -2.80 -3.67
CA PHE A 102 -20.22 -3.14 -2.43
C PHE A 102 -20.68 -1.87 -1.73
N ASP A 103 -21.95 -1.75 -1.46
CA ASP A 103 -22.58 -0.62 -0.74
C ASP A 103 -22.29 0.76 -1.41
N SER A 104 -22.35 0.81 -2.74
CA SER A 104 -22.00 1.95 -3.58
C SER A 104 -20.54 2.43 -3.44
N ILE A 105 -19.67 1.57 -2.92
CA ILE A 105 -18.22 1.76 -2.86
C ILE A 105 -17.57 0.93 -3.96
N PRO A 106 -16.81 1.52 -4.88
CA PRO A 106 -16.06 0.79 -5.88
C PRO A 106 -14.75 0.24 -5.29
N TYR A 107 -14.51 -1.06 -5.46
CA TYR A 107 -13.29 -1.76 -5.10
C TYR A 107 -12.52 -2.12 -6.37
N ILE A 108 -11.47 -1.40 -6.65
CA ILE A 108 -10.71 -1.45 -7.90
C ILE A 108 -9.41 -2.21 -7.65
N THR A 109 -9.24 -3.38 -8.26
CA THR A 109 -8.00 -4.17 -8.18
C THR A 109 -7.10 -3.84 -9.36
N PHE A 110 -5.84 -3.50 -9.10
CA PHE A 110 -4.81 -3.24 -10.11
C PHE A 110 -4.07 -4.52 -10.52
N ASP A 111 -3.36 -4.47 -11.65
CA ASP A 111 -2.57 -5.59 -12.18
C ASP A 111 -1.48 -6.08 -11.21
N ASP A 112 -0.94 -5.19 -10.37
CA ASP A 112 0.07 -5.49 -9.36
C ASP A 112 -0.49 -6.08 -8.05
N GLY A 113 -1.80 -6.35 -8.03
CA GLY A 113 -2.53 -6.92 -6.88
C GLY A 113 -2.90 -5.92 -5.79
N SER A 114 -2.56 -4.64 -5.92
CA SER A 114 -3.04 -3.61 -5.01
C SER A 114 -4.53 -3.32 -5.22
N LEU A 115 -5.16 -2.71 -4.23
CA LEU A 115 -6.58 -2.40 -4.22
C LEU A 115 -6.79 -0.92 -3.92
N LEU A 116 -7.72 -0.30 -4.62
CA LEU A 116 -8.24 1.03 -4.32
C LEU A 116 -9.72 0.90 -4.02
N TYR A 117 -10.19 1.56 -2.96
CA TYR A 117 -11.60 1.84 -2.80
C TYR A 117 -11.82 3.33 -2.51
N ILE A 118 -12.99 3.82 -2.93
CA ILE A 118 -13.30 5.24 -2.86
C ILE A 118 -14.50 5.42 -1.94
N GLU A 119 -14.32 6.20 -0.90
CA GLU A 119 -15.34 6.57 0.07
C GLU A 119 -15.73 8.04 -0.13
N LYS A 120 -16.93 8.41 0.27
CA LYS A 120 -17.41 9.78 0.21
C LYS A 120 -17.53 10.35 1.61
N SER A 121 -16.82 11.46 1.81
CA SER A 121 -16.97 12.32 2.97
C SER A 121 -17.30 13.75 2.50
N GLY A 122 -16.76 14.79 3.09
CA GLY A 122 -16.78 16.16 2.50
C GLY A 122 -15.98 16.26 1.19
N CYS A 123 -15.02 15.36 1.00
CA CYS A 123 -14.26 15.10 -0.23
C CYS A 123 -14.49 13.66 -0.66
N MET A 124 -13.83 13.20 -1.73
CA MET A 124 -13.68 11.78 -2.04
C MET A 124 -12.40 11.27 -1.39
N ASP A 125 -12.51 10.28 -0.55
CA ASP A 125 -11.39 9.61 0.11
C ASP A 125 -10.99 8.37 -0.71
N PHE A 126 -9.74 8.36 -1.15
CA PHE A 126 -9.14 7.26 -1.89
C PHE A 126 -8.29 6.43 -0.93
N VAL A 127 -8.75 5.24 -0.60
CA VAL A 127 -8.00 4.34 0.27
C VAL A 127 -7.28 3.31 -0.59
N TYR A 128 -5.97 3.44 -0.66
CA TYR A 128 -5.11 2.56 -1.45
C TYR A 128 -4.44 1.52 -0.55
N ASP A 129 -4.74 0.26 -0.81
CA ASP A 129 -4.20 -0.90 -0.13
C ASP A 129 -3.11 -1.53 -1.00
N VAL A 130 -1.85 -1.43 -0.58
CA VAL A 130 -0.68 -1.80 -1.39
C VAL A 130 -0.52 -3.30 -1.58
N ASN A 131 -1.12 -4.11 -0.71
CA ASN A 131 -1.10 -5.58 -0.81
C ASN A 131 -2.49 -6.18 -1.11
N GLY A 132 -3.48 -5.33 -1.37
CA GLY A 132 -4.83 -5.71 -1.74
C GLY A 132 -5.58 -6.41 -0.60
N LYS A 133 -6.26 -7.52 -0.90
CA LYS A 133 -7.07 -8.24 0.10
C LYS A 133 -6.25 -9.03 1.13
N VAL A 134 -4.91 -8.95 1.10
CA VAL A 134 -4.03 -9.70 2.01
C VAL A 134 -3.91 -8.96 3.34
N PHE A 135 -4.11 -9.67 4.46
CA PHE A 135 -3.95 -9.10 5.80
C PHE A 135 -2.55 -8.49 6.02
N PRO A 136 -2.43 -7.45 6.90
CA PRO A 136 -3.34 -7.08 7.98
C PRO A 136 -4.44 -6.05 7.64
N ASN A 137 -4.43 -5.38 6.48
CA ASN A 137 -5.39 -4.35 6.06
C ASN A 137 -5.54 -3.22 7.11
N ILE A 138 -4.42 -2.64 7.52
CA ILE A 138 -4.32 -1.64 8.60
C ILE A 138 -3.81 -0.31 8.01
N GLU A 139 -4.50 0.79 8.33
CA GLU A 139 -4.02 2.13 7.97
C GLU A 139 -2.61 2.39 8.52
N GLY A 140 -1.75 3.02 7.71
CA GLY A 140 -0.36 3.28 8.03
C GLY A 140 0.58 2.08 7.84
N LYS A 141 0.08 0.86 7.63
CA LYS A 141 0.89 -0.33 7.34
C LYS A 141 0.81 -0.74 5.88
N ASP A 142 -0.38 -1.02 5.40
CA ASP A 142 -0.66 -1.45 4.04
C ASP A 142 -1.79 -0.65 3.38
N ARG A 143 -2.56 0.13 4.15
CA ARG A 143 -3.58 1.05 3.66
C ARG A 143 -3.17 2.50 3.86
N TYR A 144 -3.37 3.30 2.82
CA TYR A 144 -2.97 4.71 2.79
C TYR A 144 -4.08 5.55 2.18
N ARG A 145 -4.42 6.64 2.86
CA ARG A 145 -5.52 7.51 2.49
C ARG A 145 -5.02 8.71 1.71
N PHE A 146 -5.74 9.02 0.63
CA PHE A 146 -5.58 10.22 -0.18
C PHE A 146 -6.94 10.90 -0.29
N VAL A 147 -6.95 12.17 -0.66
CA VAL A 147 -8.20 12.92 -0.78
C VAL A 147 -8.29 13.64 -2.14
N MET A 148 -9.49 13.71 -2.67
CA MET A 148 -9.82 14.57 -3.77
C MET A 148 -10.94 15.50 -3.34
N CYS A 149 -10.64 16.81 -3.33
CA CYS A 149 -11.58 17.82 -2.85
C CYS A 149 -11.98 18.78 -3.97
N PRO A 150 -13.22 19.33 -3.92
CA PRO A 150 -13.62 20.43 -4.80
C PRO A 150 -12.64 21.59 -4.67
N ALA A 151 -12.45 22.35 -5.76
CA ALA A 151 -11.49 23.45 -5.80
C ALA A 151 -11.69 24.50 -4.70
N LYS A 152 -12.92 24.74 -4.26
CA LYS A 152 -13.22 25.64 -3.15
C LYS A 152 -12.60 25.15 -1.85
N ILE A 153 -12.88 23.90 -1.48
CA ILE A 153 -12.36 23.28 -0.24
C ILE A 153 -10.84 23.13 -0.33
N ALA A 154 -10.31 22.68 -1.48
CA ALA A 154 -8.87 22.52 -1.67
C ALA A 154 -8.14 23.86 -1.48
N ARG A 155 -8.67 24.98 -2.01
CA ARG A 155 -8.07 26.32 -1.83
C ARG A 155 -8.12 26.82 -0.40
N GLU A 156 -9.27 26.66 0.27
CA GLU A 156 -9.44 27.05 1.68
C GLU A 156 -8.42 26.34 2.57
N GLN A 157 -8.05 25.12 2.20
CA GLN A 157 -7.17 24.27 2.98
C GLN A 157 -5.75 24.16 2.44
N ARG A 158 -5.42 24.92 1.40
CA ARG A 158 -4.11 24.94 0.76
C ARG A 158 -3.66 23.56 0.28
N LEU A 159 -4.62 22.71 -0.11
CA LEU A 159 -4.36 21.41 -0.72
C LEU A 159 -4.35 21.53 -2.24
N LYS A 160 -3.69 20.60 -2.91
CA LYS A 160 -4.00 20.29 -4.30
C LYS A 160 -5.38 19.66 -4.37
N SER A 161 -6.02 19.70 -5.53
CA SER A 161 -7.32 19.07 -5.70
C SER A 161 -7.30 17.57 -5.44
N PHE A 162 -6.21 16.89 -5.79
CA PHE A 162 -5.87 15.56 -5.31
C PHE A 162 -4.57 15.62 -4.51
N ASP A 163 -4.59 15.12 -3.28
CA ASP A 163 -3.44 15.16 -2.40
C ASP A 163 -3.43 13.98 -1.40
N VAL A 164 -2.33 13.85 -0.66
CA VAL A 164 -2.27 12.98 0.51
C VAL A 164 -3.28 13.45 1.55
N TYR A 165 -3.78 12.52 2.37
CA TYR A 165 -4.70 12.89 3.43
C TYR A 165 -4.02 13.85 4.41
N ASN A 166 -4.63 15.01 4.52
CA ASN A 166 -4.29 16.03 5.50
C ASN A 166 -5.62 16.53 6.07
N SER A 167 -5.82 16.45 7.39
CA SER A 167 -7.10 16.86 7.96
C SER A 167 -7.37 18.31 7.62
N LEU A 168 -8.57 18.51 7.24
CA LEU A 168 -9.14 19.76 6.85
C LEU A 168 -8.91 20.84 7.94
N GLY A 169 -7.94 21.74 7.72
CA GLY A 169 -7.81 22.92 8.56
C GLY A 169 -6.43 23.42 8.91
N GLU A 170 -5.40 22.58 8.97
CA GLU A 170 -4.05 23.05 9.30
C GLU A 170 -2.99 22.54 8.31
N PRO A 171 -2.32 23.43 7.58
CA PRO A 171 -1.22 23.02 6.72
C PRO A 171 -0.07 22.48 7.58
N LEU A 172 0.20 21.20 7.48
CA LEU A 172 1.37 20.58 8.10
C LEU A 172 2.63 21.18 7.46
N ARG A 173 3.44 21.89 8.25
CA ARG A 173 4.56 22.69 7.74
C ARG A 173 5.92 22.02 7.91
N SER A 174 6.04 21.07 8.82
CA SER A 174 7.29 20.40 9.12
C SER A 174 7.12 18.88 9.18
N ARG A 175 8.22 18.17 8.92
CA ARG A 175 8.25 16.71 9.04
C ARG A 175 7.86 16.25 10.45
N THR A 176 8.30 16.95 11.49
CA THR A 176 7.98 16.61 12.88
C THR A 176 6.46 16.65 13.13
N GLN A 177 5.78 17.73 12.69
CA GLN A 177 4.32 17.82 12.80
C GLN A 177 3.60 16.70 12.05
N ILE A 178 4.09 16.34 10.86
CA ILE A 178 3.49 15.26 10.07
C ILE A 178 3.71 13.91 10.75
N LEU A 179 4.89 13.67 11.34
CA LEU A 179 5.22 12.46 12.08
C LEU A 179 4.30 12.30 13.30
N GLU A 180 4.18 13.33 14.13
CA GLU A 180 3.26 13.35 15.28
C GLU A 180 1.82 13.05 14.85
N LYS A 181 1.36 13.66 13.76
CA LYS A 181 0.01 13.38 13.23
C LYS A 181 -0.14 11.95 12.72
N CYS A 182 0.86 11.37 12.05
CA CYS A 182 0.83 9.97 11.62
C CYS A 182 0.84 9.01 12.82
N GLU A 183 1.51 9.35 13.92
CA GLU A 183 1.48 8.58 15.17
C GLU A 183 0.09 8.61 15.84
N GLU A 184 -0.53 9.79 15.88
CA GLU A 184 -1.87 9.98 16.46
C GLU A 184 -2.98 9.35 15.60
N ASN A 185 -2.85 9.47 14.28
CA ASN A 185 -3.86 9.00 13.30
C ASN A 185 -3.18 8.54 12.02
N ALA A 186 -3.24 7.25 11.77
CA ALA A 186 -2.58 6.59 10.64
C ALA A 186 -3.01 7.10 9.25
N SER A 187 -4.17 7.76 9.13
CA SER A 187 -4.60 8.39 7.87
C SER A 187 -3.62 9.46 7.37
N TYR A 188 -2.85 10.10 8.28
CA TYR A 188 -1.82 11.08 7.90
C TYR A 188 -0.51 10.45 7.42
N CYS A 189 -0.37 9.14 7.51
CA CYS A 189 0.88 8.48 7.14
C CYS A 189 1.21 8.57 5.65
N SER A 190 0.20 8.74 4.79
CA SER A 190 0.45 9.06 3.38
C SER A 190 1.17 10.41 3.20
N ALA A 191 0.87 11.40 4.05
CA ALA A 191 1.54 12.70 4.05
C ALA A 191 3.00 12.58 4.51
N LEU A 192 3.27 11.78 5.55
CA LEU A 192 4.63 11.51 6.01
C LEU A 192 5.47 10.82 4.93
N LEU A 193 4.94 9.77 4.32
CA LEU A 193 5.63 9.06 3.24
C LEU A 193 5.90 9.96 2.03
N ARG A 194 4.94 10.81 1.66
CA ARG A 194 5.17 11.79 0.59
C ARG A 194 6.27 12.78 0.94
N PHE A 195 6.29 13.29 2.19
CA PHE A 195 7.32 14.21 2.67
C PHE A 195 8.72 13.57 2.60
N ASP A 196 8.82 12.29 3.01
CA ASP A 196 10.05 11.48 2.98
C ASP A 196 10.36 10.89 1.58
N GLY A 197 9.76 11.43 0.51
CA GLY A 197 9.98 10.97 -0.87
C GLY A 197 9.49 9.54 -1.13
N TRP A 198 8.43 9.13 -0.44
CA TRP A 198 7.83 7.80 -0.47
C TRP A 198 8.74 6.72 0.12
N GLN A 199 9.62 7.09 1.07
CA GLN A 199 10.50 6.14 1.76
C GLN A 199 10.05 5.93 3.20
N TYR A 200 10.14 4.69 3.68
CA TYR A 200 9.91 4.36 5.09
C TYR A 200 11.19 4.68 5.88
N SER A 201 11.19 5.82 6.56
CA SER A 201 12.25 6.24 7.46
C SER A 201 12.36 5.33 8.69
N LYS A 202 13.47 5.40 9.42
CA LYS A 202 13.69 4.57 10.62
C LYS A 202 12.70 4.84 11.74
N ASP A 203 12.22 6.07 11.81
CA ASP A 203 11.26 6.58 12.79
C ASP A 203 9.81 6.48 12.30
N TYR A 204 9.55 5.77 11.20
CA TYR A 204 8.18 5.54 10.73
C TYR A 204 7.39 4.75 11.80
N PRO A 205 6.21 5.26 12.27
CA PRO A 205 5.58 4.79 13.49
C PRO A 205 4.93 3.41 13.37
N HIS A 206 4.54 3.00 12.16
CA HIS A 206 3.84 1.73 11.94
C HIS A 206 4.77 0.70 11.31
N LYS A 207 5.14 -0.35 12.06
CA LYS A 207 5.94 -1.48 11.52
C LYS A 207 5.12 -2.25 10.49
N LEU A 208 5.73 -2.51 9.32
CA LEU A 208 5.12 -3.26 8.21
C LEU A 208 5.12 -4.76 8.43
#